data_29ce1bfc6c682db53582724ce63b76b3
#
_entry.id   29ce1bfc6c682db53582724ce63b76b3
#
_cell.length_a   1.000
_cell.length_b   1.000
_cell.length_c   1.000
_cell.angle_alpha   90.00
_cell.angle_beta   90.00
_cell.angle_gamma   90.00
#
_symmetry.space_group_name_H-M   'P 1'
#
loop_
_entity.id
_entity.type
_entity.pdbx_description
1 polymer ?
#
loop_
_entity_poly.entity_id
_entity_poly.type
_entity_poly.pdbx_seq_one_letter_code
_entity_poly.pdbx_strand_id
1 'polypeptide(L)'
;MGLFKRKLETAMAAAASPQIRRGDSLPFSVLGSYVPLQPGEARLYRAIREAVPLVDACIYKIIRLCGGVSATCSDPQAEKELKLFLERVPTGRGQRGINAFLDQYLDSMLVFGRGIGEIVPTGDGRDIAALLCGRVAYLNV
;
A
#
# COMPACT_ATOMS: atom_id res chain seq x y z
N MET A 1 30.99 -16.03 -40.17
CA MET A 1 30.27 -16.44 -38.94
C MET A 1 29.99 -15.19 -38.13
N GLY A 2 28.83 -14.56 -38.34
CA GLY A 2 28.46 -13.32 -37.69
C GLY A 2 27.54 -13.60 -36.50
N LEU A 3 28.05 -13.35 -35.31
CA LEU A 3 27.26 -13.41 -34.08
C LEU A 3 26.31 -12.23 -34.05
N PHE A 4 25.03 -12.50 -34.09
CA PHE A 4 23.95 -11.56 -33.80
C PHE A 4 24.09 -11.07 -32.35
N LYS A 5 24.64 -9.90 -32.13
CA LYS A 5 24.49 -9.14 -30.89
C LYS A 5 23.06 -8.63 -30.83
N ARG A 6 22.18 -9.35 -30.17
CA ARG A 6 20.85 -8.86 -29.79
C ARG A 6 21.04 -7.78 -28.72
N LYS A 7 20.94 -6.52 -29.13
CA LYS A 7 20.87 -5.39 -28.23
C LYS A 7 19.54 -5.51 -27.48
N LEU A 8 19.60 -5.97 -26.23
CA LEU A 8 18.46 -5.82 -25.31
C LEU A 8 18.32 -4.32 -25.03
N GLU A 9 17.42 -3.69 -25.73
CA GLU A 9 16.89 -2.40 -25.31
C GLU A 9 16.08 -2.67 -24.04
N THR A 10 16.68 -2.32 -22.91
CA THR A 10 16.00 -2.24 -21.64
C THR A 10 15.01 -1.08 -21.77
N ALA A 11 13.78 -1.39 -22.18
CA ALA A 11 12.69 -0.47 -22.00
C ALA A 11 12.55 -0.33 -20.48
N MET A 12 13.09 0.76 -19.93
CA MET A 12 12.72 1.23 -18.63
C MET A 12 11.24 1.61 -18.77
N ALA A 13 10.35 0.69 -18.40
CA ALA A 13 9.00 1.05 -18.07
C ALA A 13 9.11 1.99 -16.87
N ALA A 14 9.08 3.27 -17.14
CA ALA A 14 8.81 4.26 -16.12
C ALA A 14 7.48 3.79 -15.49
N ALA A 15 7.52 3.34 -14.25
CA ALA A 15 6.33 3.14 -13.46
C ALA A 15 5.68 4.52 -13.35
N ALA A 16 4.84 4.83 -14.34
CA ALA A 16 4.00 6.00 -14.28
C ALA A 16 3.05 5.72 -13.13
N SER A 17 3.34 6.28 -11.97
CA SER A 17 2.34 6.46 -10.93
C SER A 17 1.11 7.04 -11.63
N PRO A 18 -0.07 6.39 -11.55
CA PRO A 18 -1.27 6.90 -12.19
C PRO A 18 -1.57 8.24 -11.52
N GLN A 19 -1.11 9.32 -12.12
CA GLN A 19 -1.52 10.66 -11.73
C GLN A 19 -2.99 10.76 -12.13
N ILE A 20 -3.86 10.74 -11.14
CA ILE A 20 -5.29 10.98 -11.31
C ILE A 20 -5.43 12.43 -11.76
N ARG A 21 -5.46 12.65 -13.08
CA ARG A 21 -5.81 13.95 -13.63
C ARG A 21 -7.30 14.17 -13.39
N ARG A 22 -7.60 15.32 -12.80
CA ARG A 22 -8.96 15.84 -12.70
C ARG A 22 -9.49 16.10 -14.12
N GLY A 23 -10.28 15.17 -14.67
CA GLY A 23 -10.90 15.30 -15.99
C GLY A 23 -11.87 14.14 -16.23
N ASP A 24 -12.91 14.40 -17.02
CA ASP A 24 -14.07 13.53 -17.28
C ASP A 24 -13.78 12.16 -17.94
N SER A 25 -12.52 11.76 -18.08
CA SER A 25 -12.11 10.52 -18.75
C SER A 25 -11.48 9.48 -17.81
N LEU A 26 -11.84 9.50 -16.52
CA LEU A 26 -11.34 8.49 -15.58
C LEU A 26 -12.03 7.14 -15.88
N PRO A 27 -11.27 6.04 -16.04
CA PRO A 27 -11.84 4.72 -16.31
C PRO A 27 -12.70 4.18 -15.15
N PHE A 28 -12.68 4.84 -14.01
CA PHE A 28 -13.46 4.48 -12.84
C PHE A 28 -14.34 5.66 -12.39
N SER A 29 -15.62 5.59 -12.70
CA SER A 29 -16.62 6.60 -12.27
C SER A 29 -16.65 6.83 -10.76
N VAL A 30 -16.24 5.82 -9.98
CA VAL A 30 -16.15 5.89 -8.51
C VAL A 30 -15.13 6.95 -8.04
N LEU A 31 -14.09 7.24 -8.83
CA LEU A 31 -13.09 8.25 -8.50
C LEU A 31 -13.56 9.68 -8.80
N GLY A 32 -14.61 9.85 -9.58
CA GLY A 32 -15.21 11.17 -9.85
C GLY A 32 -15.90 11.80 -8.63
N SER A 33 -16.28 10.99 -7.65
CA SER A 33 -16.87 11.42 -6.38
C SER A 33 -15.85 11.56 -5.23
N TYR A 34 -14.55 11.45 -5.54
CA TYR A 34 -13.52 11.57 -4.51
C TYR A 34 -13.47 12.98 -3.93
N VAL A 35 -13.77 13.08 -2.64
CA VAL A 35 -13.61 14.32 -1.87
C VAL A 35 -12.30 14.22 -1.08
N PRO A 36 -11.33 15.12 -1.29
CA PRO A 36 -10.10 15.14 -0.50
C PRO A 36 -10.41 15.31 0.99
N LEU A 37 -9.68 14.60 1.84
CA LEU A 37 -9.77 14.81 3.28
C LEU A 37 -9.18 16.17 3.62
N GLN A 38 -9.99 17.05 4.24
CA GLN A 38 -9.51 18.34 4.66
C GLN A 38 -8.48 18.20 5.79
N PRO A 39 -7.43 19.04 5.83
CA PRO A 39 -6.42 18.96 6.90
C PRO A 39 -7.01 19.09 8.31
N GLY A 40 -8.10 19.85 8.44
CA GLY A 40 -8.84 20.00 9.71
C GLY A 40 -9.54 18.72 10.14
N GLU A 41 -10.16 18.00 9.21
CA GLU A 41 -10.82 16.71 9.47
C GLU A 41 -9.83 15.64 9.92
N ALA A 42 -8.68 15.55 9.25
CA ALA A 42 -7.64 14.61 9.62
C ALA A 42 -7.10 14.87 11.04
N ARG A 43 -6.98 16.14 11.42
CA ARG A 43 -6.60 16.53 12.79
C ARG A 43 -7.69 16.17 13.79
N LEU A 44 -8.94 16.42 13.44
CA LEU A 44 -10.08 16.09 14.30
C LEU A 44 -10.16 14.58 14.56
N TYR A 45 -10.07 13.75 13.53
CA TYR A 45 -10.13 12.29 13.70
C TYR A 45 -9.01 11.76 14.57
N ARG A 46 -7.79 12.30 14.44
CA ARG A 46 -6.68 11.96 15.33
C ARG A 46 -6.93 12.42 16.75
N ALA A 47 -7.40 13.66 16.94
CA ALA A 47 -7.70 14.19 18.25
C ALA A 47 -8.79 13.39 18.98
N ILE A 48 -9.84 12.95 18.28
CA ILE A 48 -10.88 12.07 18.83
C ILE A 48 -10.26 10.75 19.29
N ARG A 49 -9.42 10.13 18.47
CA ARG A 49 -8.75 8.88 18.79
C ARG A 49 -7.85 9.01 20.03
N GLU A 50 -7.10 10.11 20.12
CA GLU A 50 -6.20 10.39 21.25
C GLU A 50 -6.97 10.75 22.53
N ALA A 51 -8.07 11.51 22.39
CA ALA A 51 -8.86 11.97 23.52
C ALA A 51 -9.82 10.90 24.08
N VAL A 52 -10.22 9.93 23.27
CA VAL A 52 -11.22 8.91 23.65
C VAL A 52 -10.61 7.51 23.55
N PRO A 53 -10.01 6.98 24.64
CA PRO A 53 -9.34 5.67 24.62
C PRO A 53 -10.21 4.51 24.15
N LEU A 54 -11.53 4.59 24.35
CA LEU A 54 -12.48 3.60 23.88
C LEU A 54 -12.49 3.51 22.35
N VAL A 55 -12.42 4.64 21.65
CA VAL A 55 -12.37 4.68 20.19
C VAL A 55 -11.11 3.99 19.67
N ASP A 56 -9.96 4.32 20.26
CA ASP A 56 -8.69 3.70 19.91
C ASP A 56 -8.71 2.17 20.16
N ALA A 57 -9.23 1.74 21.31
CA ALA A 57 -9.39 0.34 21.64
C ALA A 57 -10.31 -0.41 20.67
N CYS A 58 -11.40 0.21 20.22
CA CYS A 58 -12.31 -0.38 19.22
C CYS A 58 -11.61 -0.54 17.86
N ILE A 59 -10.92 0.49 17.37
CA ILE A 59 -10.17 0.44 16.12
C ILE A 59 -9.12 -0.68 16.19
N TYR A 60 -8.33 -0.70 17.25
CA TYR A 60 -7.33 -1.72 17.45
C TYR A 60 -7.93 -3.14 17.50
N LYS A 61 -9.07 -3.30 18.17
CA LYS A 61 -9.79 -4.58 18.24
C LYS A 61 -10.26 -5.04 16.88
N ILE A 62 -10.81 -4.13 16.07
CA ILE A 62 -11.27 -4.45 14.70
C ILE A 62 -10.10 -4.94 13.85
N ILE A 63 -8.96 -4.21 13.85
CA ILE A 63 -7.75 -4.59 13.13
C ILE A 63 -7.30 -6.00 13.52
N ARG A 64 -7.26 -6.28 14.83
CA ARG A 64 -6.90 -7.60 15.35
C ARG A 64 -7.87 -8.71 14.96
N LEU A 65 -9.15 -8.40 14.84
CA LEU A 65 -10.16 -9.37 14.41
C LEU A 65 -10.10 -9.64 12.89
N CYS A 66 -9.59 -8.73 12.09
CA CYS A 66 -9.34 -8.98 10.68
C CYS A 66 -8.27 -10.06 10.46
N GLY A 67 -7.43 -10.31 11.47
CA GLY A 67 -6.39 -11.34 11.42
C GLY A 67 -5.27 -11.03 10.43
N GLY A 68 -4.51 -12.07 10.09
CA GLY A 68 -3.43 -11.99 9.12
C GLY A 68 -3.83 -12.54 7.75
N VAL A 69 -3.02 -12.24 6.75
CA VAL A 69 -3.13 -12.80 5.39
C VAL A 69 -2.13 -13.93 5.24
N SER A 70 -2.61 -15.03 4.69
CA SER A 70 -1.78 -16.12 4.19
C SER A 70 -2.00 -16.29 2.70
N ALA A 71 -0.94 -16.61 1.97
CA ALA A 71 -1.02 -16.92 0.56
C ALA A 71 -0.60 -18.36 0.31
N THR A 72 -1.31 -19.03 -0.61
CA THR A 72 -1.01 -20.38 -1.05
C THR A 72 -0.79 -20.39 -2.57
N CYS A 73 0.08 -21.27 -3.03
CA CYS A 73 0.35 -21.46 -4.45
C CYS A 73 0.34 -22.96 -4.76
N SER A 74 -0.02 -23.31 -5.99
CA SER A 74 -0.01 -24.71 -6.46
C SER A 74 1.40 -25.28 -6.62
N ASP A 75 2.40 -24.43 -6.84
CA ASP A 75 3.81 -24.83 -6.87
C ASP A 75 4.42 -24.69 -5.47
N PRO A 76 4.91 -25.78 -4.86
CA PRO A 76 5.47 -25.76 -3.50
C PRO A 76 6.71 -24.89 -3.36
N GLN A 77 7.53 -24.74 -4.42
CA GLN A 77 8.71 -23.90 -4.40
C GLN A 77 8.31 -22.42 -4.40
N ALA A 78 7.42 -22.05 -5.30
CA ALA A 78 6.88 -20.68 -5.35
C ALA A 78 6.13 -20.31 -4.08
N GLU A 79 5.40 -21.24 -3.46
CA GLU A 79 4.72 -21.02 -2.19
C GLU A 79 5.70 -20.68 -1.07
N LYS A 80 6.81 -21.43 -0.99
CA LYS A 80 7.85 -21.20 0.01
C LYS A 80 8.50 -19.81 -0.16
N GLU A 81 8.82 -19.44 -1.40
CA GLU A 81 9.39 -18.12 -1.71
C GLU A 81 8.41 -16.99 -1.40
N LEU A 82 7.13 -17.17 -1.76
CA LEU A 82 6.07 -16.21 -1.47
C LEU A 82 5.87 -16.02 0.03
N LYS A 83 5.81 -17.10 0.81
CA LYS A 83 5.71 -17.02 2.28
C LYS A 83 6.87 -16.26 2.87
N LEU A 84 8.09 -16.57 2.44
CA LEU A 84 9.29 -15.88 2.90
C LEU A 84 9.26 -14.38 2.56
N PHE A 85 8.81 -14.03 1.35
CA PHE A 85 8.62 -12.64 0.94
C PHE A 85 7.60 -11.93 1.83
N LEU A 86 6.42 -12.53 2.00
CA LEU A 86 5.34 -11.96 2.81
C LEU A 86 5.71 -11.75 4.28
N GLU A 87 6.61 -12.60 4.83
CA GLU A 87 7.12 -12.44 6.18
C GLU A 87 8.19 -11.35 6.30
N ARG A 88 8.98 -11.12 5.26
CA ARG A 88 10.20 -10.31 5.33
C ARG A 88 10.12 -8.97 4.63
N VAL A 89 9.15 -8.75 3.75
CA VAL A 89 9.03 -7.51 2.98
C VAL A 89 9.05 -6.30 3.92
N PRO A 90 9.91 -5.31 3.68
CA PRO A 90 9.94 -4.09 4.47
C PRO A 90 8.65 -3.29 4.30
N THR A 91 8.09 -2.79 5.41
CA THR A 91 6.82 -2.02 5.40
C THR A 91 6.99 -0.61 5.95
N GLY A 92 8.22 -0.16 6.05
CA GLY A 92 8.57 1.14 6.61
C GLY A 92 8.65 1.12 8.15
N ARG A 93 9.19 2.20 8.71
CA ARG A 93 9.35 2.41 10.17
C ARG A 93 10.05 1.25 10.91
N GLY A 94 10.92 0.52 10.23
CA GLY A 94 11.59 -0.66 10.79
C GLY A 94 10.74 -1.92 10.93
N GLN A 95 9.49 -1.88 10.46
CA GLN A 95 8.59 -3.03 10.45
C GLN A 95 8.77 -3.87 9.19
N ARG A 96 8.39 -5.13 9.28
CA ARG A 96 8.46 -6.10 8.18
C ARG A 96 7.22 -6.98 8.16
N GLY A 97 6.95 -7.52 6.98
CA GLY A 97 5.89 -8.48 6.73
C GLY A 97 4.57 -7.84 6.32
N ILE A 98 3.81 -8.60 5.53
CA ILE A 98 2.54 -8.14 4.96
C ILE A 98 1.51 -7.78 6.05
N ASN A 99 1.52 -8.47 7.18
CA ASN A 99 0.60 -8.19 8.27
C ASN A 99 0.85 -6.81 8.89
N ALA A 100 2.12 -6.40 9.01
CA ALA A 100 2.45 -5.05 9.49
C ALA A 100 2.00 -3.95 8.50
N PHE A 101 2.06 -4.22 7.20
CA PHE A 101 1.49 -3.33 6.19
C PHE A 101 -0.02 -3.25 6.32
N LEU A 102 -0.70 -4.39 6.44
CA LEU A 102 -2.16 -4.46 6.56
C LEU A 102 -2.67 -3.77 7.82
N ASP A 103 -2.00 -3.94 8.96
CA ASP A 103 -2.34 -3.24 10.19
C ASP A 103 -2.33 -1.71 9.98
N GLN A 104 -1.31 -1.17 9.31
CA GLN A 104 -1.21 0.26 9.01
C GLN A 104 -2.28 0.70 7.98
N TYR A 105 -2.53 -0.12 6.97
CA TYR A 105 -3.51 0.17 5.94
C TYR A 105 -4.94 0.19 6.49
N LEU A 106 -5.30 -0.83 7.27
CA LEU A 106 -6.60 -0.92 7.94
C LEU A 106 -6.79 0.20 8.98
N ASP A 107 -5.75 0.53 9.74
CA ASP A 107 -5.77 1.68 10.64
C ASP A 107 -6.12 2.97 9.90
N SER A 108 -5.47 3.22 8.77
CA SER A 108 -5.75 4.38 7.93
C SER A 108 -7.18 4.37 7.39
N MET A 109 -7.67 3.22 6.94
CA MET A 109 -9.05 3.07 6.45
C MET A 109 -10.09 3.33 7.55
N LEU A 110 -9.89 2.80 8.75
CA LEU A 110 -10.84 2.96 9.85
C LEU A 110 -10.86 4.39 10.40
N VAL A 111 -9.70 5.05 10.45
CA VAL A 111 -9.59 6.42 11.00
C VAL A 111 -9.99 7.48 9.97
N PHE A 112 -9.57 7.32 8.71
CA PHE A 112 -9.73 8.37 7.69
C PHE A 112 -10.68 7.98 6.57
N GLY A 113 -11.30 6.79 6.62
CA GLY A 113 -12.17 6.28 5.56
C GLY A 113 -11.41 5.89 4.29
N ARG A 114 -10.08 5.90 4.30
CA ARG A 114 -9.24 5.58 3.14
C ARG A 114 -7.86 5.08 3.54
N GLY A 115 -7.29 4.23 2.71
CA GLY A 115 -5.92 3.75 2.83
C GLY A 115 -5.21 3.84 1.49
N ILE A 116 -3.93 4.14 1.50
CA ILE A 116 -3.08 4.18 0.31
C ILE A 116 -1.87 3.31 0.57
N GLY A 117 -1.65 2.36 -0.33
CA GLY A 117 -0.45 1.53 -0.35
C GLY A 117 0.41 1.85 -1.56
N GLU A 118 1.70 1.82 -1.37
CA GLU A 118 2.70 1.98 -2.42
C GLU A 118 3.58 0.75 -2.49
N ILE A 119 3.76 0.23 -3.71
CA ILE A 119 4.71 -0.84 -4.01
C ILE A 119 5.98 -0.18 -4.52
N VAL A 120 7.07 -0.34 -3.80
CA VAL A 120 8.38 0.17 -4.18
C VAL A 120 9.16 -0.95 -4.87
N PRO A 121 9.42 -0.87 -6.18
CA PRO A 121 10.25 -1.85 -6.88
C PRO A 121 11.72 -1.68 -6.51
N THR A 122 12.51 -2.73 -6.70
CA THR A 122 13.98 -2.66 -6.67
C THR A 122 14.50 -1.82 -7.84
N GLY A 123 15.73 -1.33 -7.75
CA GLY A 123 16.32 -0.46 -8.77
C GLY A 123 16.42 -1.08 -10.17
N ASP A 124 16.41 -2.41 -10.27
CA ASP A 124 16.34 -3.17 -11.52
C ASP A 124 14.90 -3.48 -11.97
N GLY A 125 13.91 -3.14 -11.15
CA GLY A 125 12.49 -3.35 -11.42
C GLY A 125 12.02 -4.81 -11.46
N ARG A 126 12.85 -5.74 -11.00
CA ARG A 126 12.54 -7.19 -11.06
C ARG A 126 11.84 -7.69 -9.80
N ASP A 127 12.07 -7.02 -8.68
CA ASP A 127 11.56 -7.40 -7.37
C ASP A 127 10.88 -6.25 -6.66
N ILE A 128 10.23 -6.54 -5.54
CA ILE A 128 9.61 -5.56 -4.66
C ILE A 128 10.58 -5.29 -3.49
N ALA A 129 11.06 -4.06 -3.41
CA ALA A 129 11.95 -3.62 -2.33
C ALA A 129 11.19 -3.33 -1.02
N ALA A 130 9.97 -2.79 -1.12
CA ALA A 130 9.16 -2.48 0.05
C ALA A 130 7.67 -2.32 -0.30
N LEU A 131 6.82 -2.47 0.72
CA LEU A 131 5.41 -2.10 0.69
C LEU A 131 5.20 -0.99 1.70
N LEU A 132 4.83 0.20 1.27
CA LEU A 132 4.69 1.34 2.16
C LEU A 132 3.21 1.75 2.28
N CYS A 133 2.80 2.12 3.49
CA CYS A 133 1.49 2.72 3.71
C CYS A 133 1.63 4.24 3.72
N GLY A 134 0.92 4.91 2.81
CA GLY A 134 0.90 6.35 2.68
C GLY A 134 0.17 7.02 3.85
N ARG A 135 0.68 8.18 4.28
CA ARG A 135 0.01 9.00 5.30
C ARG A 135 -1.09 9.84 4.66
N VAL A 136 -2.30 9.31 4.62
CA VAL A 136 -3.48 9.95 4.01
C VAL A 136 -3.70 11.40 4.47
N ALA A 137 -3.38 11.70 5.72
CA ALA A 137 -3.56 13.05 6.28
C ALA A 137 -2.66 14.14 5.66
N TYR A 138 -1.66 13.75 4.87
CA TYR A 138 -0.71 14.67 4.22
C TYR A 138 -0.78 14.62 2.69
N LEU A 139 -1.69 13.82 2.14
CA LEU A 139 -1.87 13.74 0.70
C LEU A 139 -2.84 14.83 0.26
N ASN A 140 -2.30 15.87 -0.30
CA ASN A 140 -3.07 16.83 -1.12
C ASN A 140 -3.19 16.23 -2.52
N VAL A 141 -4.37 15.75 -2.86
CA VAL A 141 -4.72 15.29 -4.20
C VAL A 141 -5.54 16.36 -4.91
#